data_eb6d876148122bc51405cbf33d974dff
#
_entry.id   eb6d876148122bc51405cbf33d974dff
#
_cell.length_a   1.000
_cell.length_b   1.000
_cell.length_c   1.000
_cell.angle_alpha   90.00
_cell.angle_beta   90.00
_cell.angle_gamma   90.00
#
_symmetry.space_group_name_H-M   'P 1'
#
loop_
_entity.id
_entity.type
_entity.pdbx_description
1 polymer ?
#
loop_
_entity_poly.entity_id
_entity_poly.type
_entity_poly.pdbx_seq_one_letter_code
_entity_poly.pdbx_strand_id
1 'polypeptide(L)'
;MSVVPSQTGAEGASSAPADAEGPGPRLVLDLSKIDFKGEMYSREDVEKYIPHRGGMLLLDSIIWESADHTKGVAVKRVRSDEFWVPGHFPDRPMMPAVFMIEAGAQLACFLYNIRMPRPQIIAFIHLNNASFRSVVQPGDDLYLLCSEVKFGRRRFVSDIQGISNGRLVFSANIGGMNVDPDPPARIG
;
A
#
# COMPACT_ATOMS: atom_id res chain seq x y z
N MET A 1 35.54 -39.79 -43.64
CA MET A 1 36.72 -39.06 -43.15
C MET A 1 36.45 -37.58 -43.37
N SER A 2 36.15 -36.86 -42.30
CA SER A 2 36.43 -35.43 -42.25
C SER A 2 36.23 -34.99 -40.79
N VAL A 3 37.26 -34.49 -40.23
CA VAL A 3 37.47 -34.15 -38.85
C VAL A 3 36.92 -32.73 -38.62
N VAL A 4 36.10 -32.53 -37.60
CA VAL A 4 35.68 -31.20 -37.13
C VAL A 4 36.57 -30.82 -35.95
N PRO A 5 37.21 -29.64 -35.91
CA PRO A 5 37.98 -29.18 -34.76
C PRO A 5 37.09 -28.57 -33.70
N SER A 6 37.38 -28.94 -32.48
CA SER A 6 36.88 -28.29 -31.24
C SER A 6 37.41 -26.86 -31.11
N GLN A 7 36.53 -25.91 -30.81
CA GLN A 7 36.96 -24.63 -30.28
C GLN A 7 36.42 -24.45 -28.85
N THR A 8 37.33 -24.47 -27.94
CA THR A 8 37.22 -23.90 -26.60
C THR A 8 37.30 -22.37 -26.68
N GLY A 9 36.41 -21.68 -26.02
CA GLY A 9 36.38 -20.23 -26.01
C GLY A 9 35.54 -19.68 -24.89
N ALA A 10 36.20 -19.47 -23.76
CA ALA A 10 36.18 -18.32 -22.90
C ALA A 10 34.88 -17.89 -22.21
N GLU A 11 34.94 -18.09 -20.93
CA GLU A 11 34.17 -17.41 -19.89
C GLU A 11 34.14 -15.88 -20.08
N GLY A 12 32.93 -15.34 -20.11
CA GLY A 12 32.65 -13.93 -19.93
C GLY A 12 31.71 -13.78 -18.74
N ALA A 13 32.26 -13.85 -17.53
CA ALA A 13 31.54 -13.45 -16.33
C ALA A 13 31.30 -11.94 -16.40
N SER A 14 30.08 -11.55 -16.79
CA SER A 14 29.61 -10.18 -16.62
C SER A 14 29.28 -9.99 -15.16
N SER A 15 30.19 -9.36 -14.40
CA SER A 15 29.93 -8.85 -13.06
C SER A 15 28.88 -7.75 -13.17
N ALA A 16 27.69 -8.00 -12.59
CA ALA A 16 26.73 -6.95 -12.34
C ALA A 16 27.39 -5.85 -11.46
N PRO A 17 27.13 -4.56 -11.72
CA PRO A 17 27.67 -3.50 -10.90
C PRO A 17 27.13 -3.65 -9.48
N ALA A 18 28.02 -3.63 -8.50
CA ALA A 18 27.70 -3.54 -7.09
C ALA A 18 26.85 -2.27 -6.88
N ASP A 19 25.66 -2.45 -6.36
CA ASP A 19 24.75 -1.37 -6.00
C ASP A 19 25.48 -0.41 -5.04
N ALA A 20 25.62 0.83 -5.46
CA ALA A 20 26.05 1.91 -4.60
C ALA A 20 24.98 2.06 -3.50
N GLU A 21 25.32 1.72 -2.26
CA GLU A 21 24.52 2.01 -1.08
C GLU A 21 24.39 3.52 -0.89
N GLY A 22 23.46 4.12 -1.60
CA GLY A 22 22.95 5.44 -1.28
C GLY A 22 22.07 5.36 -0.03
N PRO A 23 21.80 6.48 0.66
CA PRO A 23 20.88 6.48 1.80
C PRO A 23 19.57 5.80 1.36
N GLY A 24 19.15 4.79 2.13
CA GLY A 24 17.94 4.02 1.83
C GLY A 24 16.72 4.93 1.58
N PRO A 25 15.70 4.47 0.87
CA PRO A 25 14.57 5.30 0.48
C PRO A 25 13.93 5.92 1.73
N ARG A 26 13.78 7.25 1.70
CA ARG A 26 13.20 8.01 2.82
C ARG A 26 11.75 7.58 3.06
N LEU A 27 11.45 7.16 4.29
CA LEU A 27 10.08 6.84 4.70
C LEU A 27 9.28 8.12 4.89
N VAL A 28 7.97 8.04 4.59
CA VAL A 28 7.02 9.16 4.77
C VAL A 28 6.70 9.42 6.24
N LEU A 29 7.02 8.48 7.14
CA LEU A 29 6.81 8.56 8.58
C LEU A 29 8.09 8.19 9.35
N ASP A 30 8.25 8.79 10.51
CA ASP A 30 9.20 8.31 11.54
C ASP A 30 8.54 7.15 12.30
N LEU A 31 9.09 5.96 12.14
CA LEU A 31 8.56 4.73 12.72
C LEU A 31 9.03 4.46 14.15
N SER A 32 9.97 5.25 14.68
CA SER A 32 10.61 4.98 15.99
C SER A 32 9.64 5.03 17.17
N LYS A 33 8.48 5.67 17.00
CA LYS A 33 7.46 5.85 18.03
C LYS A 33 6.19 5.01 17.81
N ILE A 34 6.21 4.12 16.80
CA ILE A 34 5.03 3.33 16.41
C ILE A 34 5.16 1.92 17.00
N ASP A 35 4.17 1.53 17.78
CA ASP A 35 4.03 0.14 18.23
C ASP A 35 3.37 -0.70 17.14
N PHE A 36 4.15 -1.51 16.47
CA PHE A 36 3.69 -2.40 15.40
C PHE A 36 2.84 -3.58 15.89
N LYS A 37 2.75 -3.80 17.21
CA LYS A 37 1.86 -4.80 17.81
C LYS A 37 0.57 -4.22 18.34
N GLY A 38 0.46 -2.89 18.34
CA GLY A 38 -0.73 -2.18 18.76
C GLY A 38 -1.90 -2.37 17.78
N GLU A 39 -3.11 -2.11 18.27
CA GLU A 39 -4.31 -1.99 17.46
C GLU A 39 -5.10 -0.79 17.98
N MET A 40 -5.22 0.26 17.14
CA MET A 40 -5.96 1.47 17.49
C MET A 40 -7.40 1.39 16.99
N TYR A 41 -7.59 0.80 15.80
CA TYR A 41 -8.90 0.52 15.21
C TYR A 41 -8.90 -0.90 14.65
N SER A 42 -9.85 -1.70 15.07
CA SER A 42 -10.09 -3.05 14.55
C SER A 42 -10.61 -3.00 13.11
N ARG A 43 -10.69 -4.16 12.46
CA ARG A 43 -11.31 -4.29 11.13
C ARG A 43 -12.75 -3.79 11.14
N GLU A 44 -13.52 -4.12 12.17
CA GLU A 44 -14.89 -3.68 12.35
C GLU A 44 -15.02 -2.15 12.53
N ASP A 45 -14.02 -1.53 13.16
CA ASP A 45 -13.96 -0.08 13.28
C ASP A 45 -13.64 0.57 11.93
N VAL A 46 -12.71 0.00 11.15
CA VAL A 46 -12.38 0.47 9.80
C VAL A 46 -13.61 0.44 8.91
N GLU A 47 -14.45 -0.60 9.00
CA GLU A 47 -15.71 -0.73 8.24
C GLU A 47 -16.71 0.41 8.49
N LYS A 48 -16.61 1.12 9.62
CA LYS A 48 -17.46 2.28 9.91
C LYS A 48 -17.09 3.51 9.10
N TYR A 49 -15.85 3.57 8.60
CA TYR A 49 -15.31 4.74 7.91
C TYR A 49 -15.11 4.53 6.41
N ILE A 50 -14.90 3.28 5.94
CA ILE A 50 -14.73 3.00 4.50
C ILE A 50 -15.77 1.99 4.01
N PRO A 51 -16.23 2.12 2.74
CA PRO A 51 -17.34 1.28 2.22
C PRO A 51 -16.91 -0.13 1.81
N HIS A 52 -15.62 -0.43 1.77
CA HIS A 52 -15.07 -1.72 1.32
C HIS A 52 -15.52 -2.87 2.22
N ARG A 53 -15.84 -4.03 1.64
CA ARG A 53 -16.30 -5.22 2.37
C ARG A 53 -15.75 -6.51 1.77
N GLY A 54 -15.82 -7.60 2.54
CA GLY A 54 -15.39 -8.92 2.09
C GLY A 54 -13.92 -8.94 1.69
N GLY A 55 -13.61 -9.58 0.56
CA GLY A 55 -12.24 -9.67 0.04
C GLY A 55 -11.64 -8.34 -0.44
N MET A 56 -12.48 -7.32 -0.67
CA MET A 56 -12.01 -5.99 -1.06
C MET A 56 -11.69 -5.09 0.13
N LEU A 57 -12.03 -5.44 1.36
CA LEU A 57 -11.51 -4.77 2.54
C LEU A 57 -10.12 -5.34 2.85
N LEU A 58 -9.09 -4.61 2.47
CA LEU A 58 -7.70 -5.08 2.54
C LEU A 58 -7.02 -4.76 3.87
N LEU A 59 -7.56 -3.84 4.67
CA LEU A 59 -7.00 -3.49 5.97
C LEU A 59 -7.51 -4.46 7.05
N ASP A 60 -6.61 -5.01 7.85
CA ASP A 60 -6.97 -5.81 9.02
C ASP A 60 -7.10 -4.96 10.29
N SER A 61 -6.26 -3.92 10.42
CA SER A 61 -6.41 -2.92 11.49
C SER A 61 -5.63 -1.65 11.18
N ILE A 62 -5.97 -0.54 11.86
CA ILE A 62 -5.12 0.64 11.96
C ILE A 62 -4.36 0.54 13.27
N ILE A 63 -3.04 0.56 13.20
CA ILE A 63 -2.19 0.39 14.39
C ILE A 63 -1.75 1.73 14.99
N TRP A 64 -1.76 2.78 14.20
CA TRP A 64 -1.40 4.12 14.65
C TRP A 64 -1.95 5.20 13.72
N GLU A 65 -2.30 6.35 14.29
CA GLU A 65 -2.54 7.59 13.56
C GLU A 65 -2.04 8.79 14.33
N SER A 66 -1.76 9.90 13.63
CA SER A 66 -1.46 11.20 14.26
C SER A 66 -2.74 11.83 14.81
N ALA A 67 -2.61 12.64 15.86
CA ALA A 67 -3.75 13.29 16.52
C ALA A 67 -4.59 14.20 15.60
N ASP A 68 -4.01 14.68 14.51
CA ASP A 68 -4.68 15.48 13.47
C ASP A 68 -5.21 14.63 12.29
N HIS A 69 -5.10 13.30 12.37
CA HIS A 69 -5.51 12.34 11.36
C HIS A 69 -4.87 12.57 9.96
N THR A 70 -3.71 13.25 9.88
CA THR A 70 -3.02 13.49 8.61
C THR A 70 -2.04 12.37 8.25
N LYS A 71 -1.72 11.50 9.22
CA LYS A 71 -0.78 10.39 9.07
C LYS A 71 -1.33 9.14 9.73
N GLY A 72 -1.03 7.99 9.17
CA GLY A 72 -1.47 6.72 9.75
C GLY A 72 -0.63 5.54 9.31
N VAL A 73 -0.73 4.48 10.09
CA VAL A 73 -0.17 3.16 9.79
C VAL A 73 -1.24 2.10 9.97
N ALA A 74 -1.42 1.28 8.95
CA ALA A 74 -2.30 0.13 8.97
C ALA A 74 -1.52 -1.15 8.74
N VAL A 75 -2.13 -2.29 9.05
CA VAL A 75 -1.59 -3.62 8.71
C VAL A 75 -2.58 -4.38 7.84
N LYS A 76 -2.02 -5.04 6.83
CA LYS A 76 -2.65 -6.10 6.05
C LYS A 76 -1.88 -7.39 6.30
N ARG A 77 -2.51 -8.35 6.98
CA ARG A 77 -1.97 -9.71 7.14
C ARG A 77 -2.33 -10.52 5.90
N VAL A 78 -1.32 -10.88 5.11
CA VAL A 78 -1.54 -11.56 3.83
C VAL A 78 -1.75 -13.05 4.08
N ARG A 79 -2.97 -13.54 3.79
CA ARG A 79 -3.38 -14.91 4.06
C ARG A 79 -3.33 -15.79 2.82
N SER A 80 -3.22 -17.10 3.02
CA SER A 80 -3.23 -18.10 1.94
C SER A 80 -4.63 -18.35 1.33
N ASP A 81 -5.69 -17.87 1.99
CA ASP A 81 -7.07 -17.99 1.54
C ASP A 81 -7.60 -16.75 0.80
N GLU A 82 -6.74 -15.80 0.48
CA GLU A 82 -7.11 -14.61 -0.27
C GLU A 82 -7.59 -14.96 -1.68
N PHE A 83 -8.59 -14.24 -2.17
CA PHE A 83 -9.25 -14.53 -3.45
C PHE A 83 -8.33 -14.52 -4.67
N TRP A 84 -7.21 -13.81 -4.62
CA TRP A 84 -6.21 -13.72 -5.69
C TRP A 84 -5.19 -14.87 -5.68
N VAL A 85 -5.02 -15.56 -4.55
CA VAL A 85 -3.99 -16.60 -4.35
C VAL A 85 -4.08 -17.72 -5.38
N PRO A 86 -5.26 -18.28 -5.74
CA PRO A 86 -5.33 -19.36 -6.72
C PRO A 86 -4.88 -18.96 -8.12
N GLY A 87 -4.87 -17.67 -8.44
CA GLY A 87 -4.61 -17.17 -9.79
C GLY A 87 -3.34 -16.33 -9.93
N HIS A 88 -2.77 -15.80 -8.85
CA HIS A 88 -1.62 -14.87 -8.95
C HIS A 88 -0.44 -15.24 -8.03
N PHE A 89 0.32 -16.30 -8.28
CA PHE A 89 0.21 -17.28 -9.35
C PHE A 89 0.07 -18.68 -8.72
N PRO A 90 -0.49 -19.72 -9.40
CA PRO A 90 -0.80 -21.01 -8.79
C PRO A 90 0.35 -21.64 -8.02
N ASP A 91 1.56 -21.69 -8.60
CA ASP A 91 2.72 -22.34 -8.00
C ASP A 91 3.60 -21.39 -7.17
N ARG A 92 3.32 -20.09 -7.23
CA ARG A 92 4.06 -19.05 -6.50
C ARG A 92 3.15 -17.86 -6.16
N PRO A 93 2.30 -17.97 -5.15
CA PRO A 93 1.39 -16.90 -4.78
C PRO A 93 2.15 -15.63 -4.39
N MET A 94 1.81 -14.52 -5.03
CA MET A 94 2.34 -13.18 -4.74
C MET A 94 1.18 -12.19 -4.76
N MET A 95 1.13 -11.29 -3.79
CA MET A 95 0.10 -10.25 -3.78
C MET A 95 0.21 -9.39 -5.03
N PRO A 96 -0.86 -9.21 -5.82
CA PRO A 96 -0.83 -8.29 -6.96
C PRO A 96 -0.41 -6.89 -6.51
N ALA A 97 0.57 -6.31 -7.18
CA ALA A 97 1.14 -5.01 -6.80
C ALA A 97 0.08 -3.90 -6.72
N VAL A 98 -0.93 -3.94 -7.58
CA VAL A 98 -2.05 -3.00 -7.56
C VAL A 98 -2.89 -3.10 -6.28
N PHE A 99 -2.97 -4.26 -5.63
CA PHE A 99 -3.65 -4.40 -4.34
C PHE A 99 -2.84 -3.81 -3.17
N MET A 100 -1.52 -3.72 -3.29
CA MET A 100 -0.72 -2.97 -2.31
C MET A 100 -1.06 -1.48 -2.36
N ILE A 101 -1.23 -0.93 -3.58
CA ILE A 101 -1.67 0.46 -3.77
C ILE A 101 -3.09 0.64 -3.25
N GLU A 102 -4.00 -0.27 -3.58
CA GLU A 102 -5.38 -0.24 -3.10
C GLU A 102 -5.45 -0.24 -1.56
N ALA A 103 -4.67 -1.10 -0.91
CA ALA A 103 -4.61 -1.13 0.56
C ALA A 103 -4.12 0.21 1.15
N GLY A 104 -3.10 0.84 0.53
CA GLY A 104 -2.64 2.17 0.91
C GLY A 104 -3.70 3.26 0.66
N ALA A 105 -4.46 3.15 -0.43
CA ALA A 105 -5.57 4.05 -0.73
C ALA A 105 -6.73 3.92 0.28
N GLN A 106 -7.00 2.70 0.76
CA GLN A 106 -7.98 2.47 1.82
C GLN A 106 -7.58 3.14 3.13
N LEU A 107 -6.28 3.10 3.50
CA LEU A 107 -5.78 3.84 4.66
C LEU A 107 -5.93 5.36 4.47
N ALA A 108 -5.59 5.89 3.30
CA ALA A 108 -5.79 7.31 3.01
C ALA A 108 -7.29 7.70 3.04
N CYS A 109 -8.17 6.84 2.53
CA CYS A 109 -9.62 7.00 2.61
C CYS A 109 -10.13 6.99 4.06
N PHE A 110 -9.62 6.10 4.90
CA PHE A 110 -9.93 6.06 6.32
C PHE A 110 -9.55 7.38 7.01
N LEU A 111 -8.30 7.84 6.85
CA LEU A 111 -7.81 9.10 7.42
C LEU A 111 -8.57 10.33 6.92
N TYR A 112 -9.06 10.30 5.69
CA TYR A 112 -9.94 11.33 5.15
C TYR A 112 -11.31 11.29 5.84
N ASN A 113 -11.94 10.11 5.88
CA ASN A 113 -13.32 9.94 6.35
C ASN A 113 -13.50 10.13 7.84
N ILE A 114 -12.51 9.83 8.68
CA ILE A 114 -12.59 10.05 10.13
C ILE A 114 -12.77 11.54 10.50
N ARG A 115 -12.38 12.45 9.59
CA ARG A 115 -12.55 13.90 9.73
C ARG A 115 -13.83 14.43 9.10
N MET A 116 -14.63 13.58 8.46
CA MET A 116 -15.87 13.98 7.82
C MET A 116 -17.07 13.80 8.74
N PRO A 117 -18.14 14.62 8.59
CA PRO A 117 -19.37 14.47 9.38
C PRO A 117 -20.04 13.09 9.20
N ARG A 118 -19.80 12.45 8.09
CA ARG A 118 -20.21 11.08 7.76
C ARG A 118 -19.21 10.47 6.76
N PRO A 119 -19.02 9.13 6.75
CA PRO A 119 -18.21 8.46 5.73
C PRO A 119 -18.70 8.80 4.31
N GLN A 120 -17.77 9.00 3.41
CA GLN A 120 -17.98 9.36 2.01
C GLN A 120 -17.46 8.24 1.11
N ILE A 121 -18.04 8.08 -0.08
CA ILE A 121 -17.47 7.22 -1.12
C ILE A 121 -16.38 8.02 -1.85
N ILE A 122 -15.18 7.49 -1.83
CA ILE A 122 -14.00 8.12 -2.43
C ILE A 122 -13.61 7.36 -3.69
N ALA A 123 -13.67 8.05 -4.84
CA ALA A 123 -13.12 7.52 -6.08
C ALA A 123 -11.61 7.78 -6.14
N PHE A 124 -10.87 6.78 -6.58
CA PHE A 124 -9.44 6.89 -6.89
C PHE A 124 -9.28 7.65 -8.21
N ILE A 125 -8.61 8.79 -8.23
CA ILE A 125 -8.60 9.68 -9.40
C ILE A 125 -7.23 9.86 -10.04
N HIS A 126 -6.14 9.63 -9.32
CA HIS A 126 -4.80 9.62 -9.90
C HIS A 126 -3.81 8.79 -9.10
N LEU A 127 -2.79 8.33 -9.80
CA LEU A 127 -1.65 7.60 -9.28
C LEU A 127 -0.38 8.19 -9.92
N ASN A 128 0.53 8.69 -9.09
CA ASN A 128 1.81 9.24 -9.54
C ASN A 128 2.96 8.53 -8.83
N ASN A 129 4.11 8.47 -9.48
CA ASN A 129 5.38 8.00 -8.91
C ASN A 129 5.28 6.63 -8.23
N ALA A 130 4.45 5.73 -8.78
CA ALA A 130 4.32 4.37 -8.27
C ALA A 130 5.61 3.59 -8.55
N SER A 131 6.15 2.95 -7.52
CA SER A 131 7.35 2.14 -7.61
C SER A 131 7.22 0.92 -6.71
N PHE A 132 7.43 -0.27 -7.27
CA PHE A 132 7.41 -1.54 -6.56
C PHE A 132 8.84 -2.08 -6.49
N ARG A 133 9.28 -2.52 -5.31
CA ARG A 133 10.67 -2.90 -5.03
C ARG A 133 10.82 -4.34 -4.58
N SER A 134 9.74 -4.93 -4.05
CA SER A 134 9.77 -6.30 -3.55
C SER A 134 8.39 -6.92 -3.63
N VAL A 135 8.34 -8.25 -3.63
CA VAL A 135 7.10 -9.02 -3.58
C VAL A 135 6.60 -9.16 -2.14
N VAL A 136 5.30 -9.32 -2.00
CA VAL A 136 4.61 -9.65 -0.76
C VAL A 136 3.84 -10.95 -1.01
N GLN A 137 3.89 -11.89 -0.09
CA GLN A 137 3.33 -13.23 -0.27
C GLN A 137 2.52 -13.67 0.96
N PRO A 138 1.70 -14.73 0.86
CA PRO A 138 0.99 -15.28 1.99
C PRO A 138 1.95 -15.61 3.16
N GLY A 139 1.55 -15.18 4.37
CA GLY A 139 2.36 -15.24 5.58
C GLY A 139 3.11 -13.96 5.91
N ASP A 140 3.18 -13.00 4.98
CA ASP A 140 3.78 -11.68 5.26
C ASP A 140 2.75 -10.74 5.91
N ASP A 141 3.26 -9.85 6.79
CA ASP A 141 2.56 -8.65 7.21
C ASP A 141 3.00 -7.47 6.33
N LEU A 142 2.04 -6.81 5.69
CA LEU A 142 2.25 -5.58 4.93
C LEU A 142 1.78 -4.40 5.77
N TYR A 143 2.72 -3.62 6.27
CA TYR A 143 2.45 -2.36 6.96
C TYR A 143 2.34 -1.23 5.95
N LEU A 144 1.20 -0.56 5.97
CA LEU A 144 0.87 0.54 5.08
C LEU A 144 1.08 1.85 5.80
N LEU A 145 1.86 2.74 5.23
CA LEU A 145 2.14 4.08 5.74
C LEU A 145 1.42 5.08 4.84
N CYS A 146 0.78 6.06 5.45
CA CYS A 146 0.14 7.16 4.73
C CYS A 146 0.54 8.49 5.37
N SER A 147 0.89 9.46 4.53
CA SER A 147 1.09 10.87 4.93
C SER A 147 0.32 11.76 3.97
N GLU A 148 -0.61 12.54 4.51
CA GLU A 148 -1.37 13.48 3.72
C GLU A 148 -0.47 14.60 3.17
N VAL A 149 -0.62 14.90 1.88
CA VAL A 149 0.07 16.00 1.19
C VAL A 149 -0.87 17.18 1.03
N LYS A 150 -2.14 16.90 0.74
CA LYS A 150 -3.16 17.93 0.53
C LYS A 150 -4.53 17.42 0.97
N PHE A 151 -5.24 18.24 1.72
CA PHE A 151 -6.61 18.01 2.12
C PHE A 151 -7.55 19.08 1.58
N GLY A 152 -8.72 18.68 1.16
CA GLY A 152 -9.82 19.56 0.78
C GLY A 152 -11.15 18.84 0.92
N ARG A 153 -12.24 19.60 1.00
CA ARG A 153 -13.59 19.06 1.23
C ARG A 153 -14.02 17.97 0.22
N ARG A 154 -13.52 18.03 -1.01
CA ARG A 154 -13.88 17.09 -2.09
C ARG A 154 -12.72 16.23 -2.57
N ARG A 155 -11.49 16.56 -2.24
CA ARG A 155 -10.30 15.86 -2.76
C ARG A 155 -9.18 15.85 -1.74
N PHE A 156 -8.39 14.79 -1.77
CA PHE A 156 -7.14 14.72 -1.03
C PHE A 156 -6.02 14.16 -1.92
N VAL A 157 -4.80 14.39 -1.51
CA VAL A 157 -3.58 13.79 -2.05
C VAL A 157 -2.76 13.26 -0.90
N SER A 158 -2.27 12.03 -1.02
CA SER A 158 -1.44 11.39 0.00
C SER A 158 -0.26 10.66 -0.62
N ASP A 159 0.85 10.66 0.09
CA ASP A 159 1.95 9.74 -0.16
C ASP A 159 1.70 8.46 0.63
N ILE A 160 1.78 7.32 -0.05
CA ILE A 160 1.62 6.01 0.53
C ILE A 160 2.87 5.16 0.32
N GLN A 161 3.18 4.34 1.30
CA GLN A 161 4.28 3.38 1.26
C GLN A 161 3.84 2.07 1.91
N GLY A 162 4.48 0.98 1.50
CA GLY A 162 4.31 -0.32 2.15
C GLY A 162 5.65 -0.86 2.63
N ILE A 163 5.67 -1.42 3.82
CA ILE A 163 6.81 -2.10 4.41
C ILE A 163 6.41 -3.54 4.70
N SER A 164 7.25 -4.49 4.31
CA SER A 164 7.13 -5.89 4.71
C SER A 164 8.52 -6.45 4.99
N ASN A 165 8.63 -7.28 6.03
CA ASN A 165 9.91 -7.88 6.44
C ASN A 165 11.04 -6.84 6.61
N GLY A 166 10.71 -5.66 7.17
CA GLY A 166 11.65 -4.57 7.41
C GLY A 166 12.12 -3.82 6.15
N ARG A 167 11.52 -4.08 4.97
CA ARG A 167 11.91 -3.46 3.69
C ARG A 167 10.77 -2.67 3.09
N LEU A 168 11.10 -1.54 2.45
CA LEU A 168 10.15 -0.80 1.63
C LEU A 168 9.82 -1.61 0.38
N VAL A 169 8.55 -2.05 0.25
CA VAL A 169 8.08 -2.88 -0.87
C VAL A 169 7.44 -2.06 -1.98
N PHE A 170 6.79 -0.95 -1.65
CA PHE A 170 6.28 -0.01 -2.65
C PHE A 170 6.18 1.42 -2.10
N SER A 171 6.07 2.36 -3.01
CA SER A 171 5.72 3.76 -2.72
C SER A 171 4.90 4.33 -3.88
N ALA A 172 3.98 5.24 -3.57
CA ALA A 172 3.19 5.97 -4.57
C ALA A 172 2.66 7.28 -3.99
N ASN A 173 2.30 8.22 -4.88
CA ASN A 173 1.48 9.38 -4.56
C ASN A 173 0.09 9.17 -5.19
N ILE A 174 -0.95 9.30 -4.39
CA ILE A 174 -2.32 9.01 -4.80
C ILE A 174 -3.25 10.19 -4.57
N GLY A 175 -4.34 10.25 -5.33
CA GLY A 175 -5.42 11.20 -5.11
C GLY A 175 -6.78 10.54 -5.07
N GLY A 176 -7.56 10.95 -4.08
CA GLY A 176 -8.95 10.56 -3.90
C GLY A 176 -9.91 11.74 -4.09
N MET A 177 -11.11 11.46 -4.59
CA MET A 177 -12.19 12.43 -4.73
C MET A 177 -13.49 11.88 -4.17
N ASN A 178 -14.13 12.67 -3.32
CA ASN A 178 -15.47 12.40 -2.85
C ASN A 178 -16.46 12.46 -4.02
N VAL A 179 -17.17 11.35 -4.27
CA VAL A 179 -18.18 11.22 -5.33
C VAL A 179 -19.61 11.20 -4.79
N ASP A 180 -19.79 11.26 -3.48
CA ASP A 180 -21.11 11.41 -2.90
C ASP A 180 -21.69 12.78 -3.25
N PRO A 181 -23.00 12.86 -3.54
CA PRO A 181 -23.65 14.14 -3.74
C PRO A 181 -23.55 15.00 -2.48
N ASP A 182 -23.30 16.28 -2.65
CA ASP A 182 -23.41 17.23 -1.54
C ASP A 182 -24.82 17.09 -0.92
N PRO A 183 -24.94 17.07 0.44
CA PRO A 183 -26.25 17.10 1.05
C PRO A 183 -27.00 18.34 0.55
N PRO A 184 -28.32 18.24 0.28
CA PRO A 184 -29.10 19.39 -0.19
C PRO A 184 -28.88 20.55 0.77
N ALA A 185 -28.67 21.74 0.20
CA ALA A 185 -28.53 22.96 0.99
C ALA A 185 -29.73 23.04 1.94
N ARG A 186 -29.46 23.19 3.24
CA ARG A 186 -30.55 23.46 4.19
C ARG A 186 -31.18 24.78 3.76
N ILE A 187 -32.40 24.70 3.26
CA ILE A 187 -33.23 25.88 3.04
C ILE A 187 -33.53 26.38 4.44
N GLY A 188 -32.89 27.48 4.82
CA GLY A 188 -33.12 28.20 6.07
C GLY A 188 -34.44 28.95 6.08
#